data_906489139679024fe614262363c86729
#
_entry.id   906489139679024fe614262363c86729
#
_cell.length_a   1.000
_cell.length_b   1.000
_cell.length_c   1.000
_cell.angle_alpha   90.00
_cell.angle_beta   90.00
_cell.angle_gamma   90.00
#
_symmetry.space_group_name_H-M   'P 1'
#
loop_
_entity.id
_entity.type
_entity.pdbx_description
1 polymer ?
#
loop_
_entity_poly.entity_id
_entity_poly.type
_entity_poly.pdbx_seq_one_letter_code
_entity_poly.pdbx_strand_id
1 'polypeptide(L)'
;MGLDVYVGSLTRYYAAGPDDVVERIARHQDVPATDGLEAEEVIRAAVMRWREGLTRWLGDRLAGPLDWDESAPAPCFTDKPGWDGYGGTLLLAAHDEHPELPPPAVVSADWPDDPAYQAASAPGAGSRYRQLLTPELWLPCRFEFTVRTQDLTGEEVELGSSVALLEQLDLLAARHRLDGHPPEPSLDGHSLSAAAGNGLAVLRRLAERSVTYRVPMKLDF
;
A
#
# COMPACT_ATOMS: atom_id res chain seq x y z
N MET A 1 -16.11 -3.71 9.06
CA MET A 1 -14.67 -3.96 8.92
C MET A 1 -14.01 -2.63 8.66
N GLY A 2 -12.85 -2.36 9.28
CA GLY A 2 -12.09 -1.11 9.09
C GLY A 2 -11.00 -1.33 8.05
N LEU A 3 -10.59 -0.28 7.36
CA LEU A 3 -9.40 -0.28 6.52
C LEU A 3 -8.19 -0.06 7.42
N ASP A 4 -7.35 -1.06 7.54
CA ASP A 4 -6.11 -1.01 8.28
C ASP A 4 -4.93 -0.91 7.31
N VAL A 5 -3.85 -0.28 7.74
CA VAL A 5 -2.59 -0.29 7.01
C VAL A 5 -1.53 -0.86 7.92
N TYR A 6 -0.95 -1.96 7.49
CA TYR A 6 0.15 -2.63 8.17
C TYR A 6 1.49 -2.18 7.60
N VAL A 7 2.47 -1.95 8.46
CA VAL A 7 3.88 -1.70 8.10
C VAL A 7 4.75 -2.61 8.95
N GLY A 8 5.49 -3.52 8.33
CA GLY A 8 6.29 -4.52 9.04
C GLY A 8 6.78 -5.63 8.11
N SER A 9 7.48 -6.62 8.66
CA SER A 9 7.90 -7.78 7.86
C SER A 9 6.70 -8.57 7.34
N LEU A 10 6.77 -9.06 6.10
CA LEU A 10 5.73 -9.92 5.54
C LEU A 10 5.66 -11.25 6.27
N THR A 11 6.78 -11.74 6.78
CA THR A 11 6.80 -12.94 7.64
C THR A 11 5.82 -12.78 8.81
N ARG A 12 5.90 -11.66 9.55
CA ARG A 12 4.99 -11.40 10.68
C ARG A 12 3.55 -11.21 10.24
N TYR A 13 3.32 -10.50 9.13
CA TYR A 13 1.99 -10.28 8.57
C TYR A 13 1.27 -11.60 8.29
N TYR A 14 1.93 -12.48 7.54
CA TYR A 14 1.33 -13.77 7.18
C TYR A 14 1.28 -14.76 8.34
N ALA A 15 2.22 -14.69 9.30
CA ALA A 15 2.17 -15.52 10.52
C ALA A 15 1.01 -15.15 11.47
N ALA A 16 0.51 -13.92 11.40
CA ALA A 16 -0.68 -13.48 12.14
C ALA A 16 -1.99 -13.71 11.36
N GLY A 17 -1.90 -14.23 10.14
CA GLY A 17 -3.02 -14.51 9.25
C GLY A 17 -3.80 -15.78 9.65
N PRO A 18 -4.75 -16.21 8.79
CA PRO A 18 -5.55 -17.39 9.03
C PRO A 18 -4.70 -18.67 9.15
N ASP A 19 -5.21 -19.67 9.87
CA ASP A 19 -4.52 -20.93 10.14
C ASP A 19 -4.10 -21.69 8.87
N ASP A 20 -4.80 -21.47 7.74
CA ASP A 20 -4.52 -22.11 6.45
C ASP A 20 -3.44 -21.40 5.61
N VAL A 21 -2.88 -20.29 6.09
CA VAL A 21 -1.92 -19.48 5.31
C VAL A 21 -0.70 -20.28 4.87
N VAL A 22 -0.17 -21.13 5.74
CA VAL A 22 0.98 -21.99 5.42
C VAL A 22 0.64 -22.98 4.32
N GLU A 23 -0.56 -23.58 4.37
CA GLU A 23 -1.02 -24.51 3.32
C GLU A 23 -1.22 -23.79 1.98
N ARG A 24 -1.76 -22.57 1.99
CA ARG A 24 -1.93 -21.74 0.80
C ARG A 24 -0.58 -21.40 0.17
N ILE A 25 0.38 -20.97 0.99
CA ILE A 25 1.76 -20.69 0.57
C ILE A 25 2.40 -21.95 -0.02
N ALA A 26 2.32 -23.07 0.68
CA ALA A 26 2.91 -24.32 0.23
C ALA A 26 2.34 -24.77 -1.14
N ARG A 27 1.01 -24.66 -1.31
CA ARG A 27 0.33 -25.00 -2.57
C ARG A 27 0.72 -24.07 -3.70
N HIS A 28 0.83 -22.76 -3.45
CA HIS A 28 1.15 -21.78 -4.48
C HIS A 28 2.60 -21.84 -4.91
N GLN A 29 3.53 -22.02 -3.97
CA GLN A 29 4.97 -22.00 -4.25
C GLN A 29 5.59 -23.38 -4.52
N ASP A 30 4.77 -24.45 -4.57
CA ASP A 30 5.22 -25.85 -4.75
C ASP A 30 6.33 -26.22 -3.75
N VAL A 31 6.15 -25.82 -2.49
CA VAL A 31 7.08 -26.12 -1.41
C VAL A 31 6.62 -27.37 -0.71
N PRO A 32 7.47 -28.40 -0.55
CA PRO A 32 7.13 -29.54 0.28
C PRO A 32 6.74 -29.07 1.68
N ALA A 33 5.65 -29.60 2.21
CA ALA A 33 5.34 -29.43 3.62
C ALA A 33 6.57 -29.92 4.41
N THR A 34 7.30 -28.99 5.01
CA THR A 34 8.52 -29.31 5.77
C THR A 34 8.08 -29.81 7.14
N ASP A 35 7.99 -31.13 7.26
CA ASP A 35 7.73 -31.80 8.53
C ASP A 35 8.75 -31.30 9.56
N GLY A 36 8.26 -30.61 10.61
CA GLY A 36 9.05 -30.22 11.77
C GLY A 36 9.63 -28.80 11.78
N LEU A 37 9.34 -27.95 10.78
CA LEU A 37 9.65 -26.52 10.86
C LEU A 37 8.49 -25.73 11.51
N GLU A 38 8.84 -24.71 12.27
CA GLU A 38 7.87 -23.75 12.78
C GLU A 38 7.22 -22.99 11.61
N ALA A 39 5.93 -22.70 11.70
CA ALA A 39 5.16 -22.01 10.65
C ALA A 39 5.84 -20.70 10.18
N GLU A 40 6.38 -19.93 11.12
CA GLU A 40 7.08 -18.67 10.82
C GLU A 40 8.34 -18.88 9.97
N GLU A 41 9.07 -19.97 10.16
CA GLU A 41 10.26 -20.28 9.35
C GLU A 41 9.89 -20.65 7.91
N VAL A 42 8.79 -21.40 7.74
CA VAL A 42 8.23 -21.71 6.42
C VAL A 42 7.82 -20.44 5.68
N ILE A 43 7.08 -19.55 6.36
CA ILE A 43 6.64 -18.28 5.80
C ILE A 43 7.85 -17.42 5.44
N ARG A 44 8.84 -17.28 6.32
CA ARG A 44 10.05 -16.48 6.05
C ARG A 44 10.80 -17.00 4.82
N ALA A 45 10.98 -18.31 4.71
CA ALA A 45 11.60 -18.91 3.54
C ALA A 45 10.81 -18.62 2.25
N ALA A 46 9.48 -18.63 2.33
CA ALA A 46 8.61 -18.29 1.21
C ALA A 46 8.73 -16.81 0.81
N VAL A 47 8.75 -15.88 1.78
CA VAL A 47 8.97 -14.44 1.54
C VAL A 47 10.29 -14.21 0.82
N MET A 48 11.36 -14.85 1.28
CA MET A 48 12.68 -14.71 0.67
C MET A 48 12.71 -15.22 -0.77
N ARG A 49 12.11 -16.38 -1.05
CA ARG A 49 11.99 -16.90 -2.42
C ARG A 49 11.16 -15.99 -3.31
N TRP A 50 10.03 -15.49 -2.81
CA TRP A 50 9.18 -14.56 -3.54
C TRP A 50 9.94 -13.28 -3.89
N ARG A 51 10.69 -12.69 -2.94
CA ARG A 51 11.54 -11.51 -3.16
C ARG A 51 12.59 -11.76 -4.25
N GLU A 52 13.26 -12.91 -4.20
CA GLU A 52 14.23 -13.30 -5.23
C GLU A 52 13.58 -13.50 -6.59
N GLY A 53 12.40 -14.13 -6.62
CA GLY A 53 11.58 -14.30 -7.81
C GLY A 53 11.18 -12.97 -8.44
N LEU A 54 10.67 -12.04 -7.64
CA LEU A 54 10.33 -10.68 -8.06
C LEU A 54 11.56 -9.92 -8.59
N THR A 55 12.68 -9.98 -7.87
CA THR A 55 13.93 -9.32 -8.31
C THR A 55 14.37 -9.83 -9.68
N ARG A 56 14.32 -11.14 -9.89
CA ARG A 56 14.68 -11.77 -11.18
C ARG A 56 13.69 -11.41 -12.28
N TRP A 57 12.40 -11.43 -11.97
CA TRP A 57 11.35 -11.12 -12.94
C TRP A 57 11.35 -9.66 -13.38
N LEU A 58 11.55 -8.74 -12.44
CA LEU A 58 11.60 -7.30 -12.75
C LEU A 58 12.93 -6.90 -13.43
N GLY A 59 14.03 -7.62 -13.14
CA GLY A 59 15.32 -7.50 -13.83
C GLY A 59 15.81 -6.07 -13.94
N ASP A 60 16.12 -5.65 -15.17
CA ASP A 60 16.68 -4.32 -15.48
C ASP A 60 15.71 -3.15 -15.24
N ARG A 61 14.45 -3.42 -14.89
CA ARG A 61 13.50 -2.37 -14.47
C ARG A 61 13.80 -1.83 -13.08
N LEU A 62 14.62 -2.54 -12.30
CA LEU A 62 15.06 -2.15 -10.97
C LEU A 62 16.46 -1.55 -11.03
N ALA A 63 16.71 -0.52 -10.22
CA ALA A 63 18.06 0.04 -10.04
C ALA A 63 19.01 -0.89 -9.25
N GLY A 64 18.47 -1.89 -8.59
CA GLY A 64 19.19 -2.89 -7.79
C GLY A 64 18.23 -3.96 -7.30
N PRO A 65 18.71 -5.01 -6.61
CA PRO A 65 17.84 -6.06 -6.09
C PRO A 65 16.86 -5.50 -5.07
N LEU A 66 15.66 -6.08 -5.04
CA LEU A 66 14.68 -5.78 -3.99
C LEU A 66 15.24 -6.25 -2.65
N ASP A 67 15.18 -5.37 -1.66
CA ASP A 67 15.69 -5.68 -0.32
C ASP A 67 14.87 -4.97 0.76
N TRP A 68 14.46 -5.72 1.78
CA TRP A 68 13.76 -5.22 2.96
C TRP A 68 14.01 -6.13 4.16
N ASP A 69 13.71 -5.64 5.38
CA ASP A 69 13.97 -6.36 6.63
C ASP A 69 12.86 -7.38 6.94
N GLU A 70 13.23 -8.67 6.97
CA GLU A 70 12.39 -9.79 7.39
C GLU A 70 12.88 -10.42 8.71
N SER A 71 13.76 -9.73 9.43
CA SER A 71 14.26 -10.22 10.71
C SER A 71 13.16 -10.22 11.79
N ALA A 72 13.25 -11.13 12.75
CA ALA A 72 12.30 -11.22 13.85
C ALA A 72 12.18 -9.91 14.68
N PRO A 73 13.28 -9.14 14.94
CA PRO A 73 13.19 -7.87 15.64
C PRO A 73 12.70 -6.70 14.78
N ALA A 74 12.43 -6.88 13.47
CA ALA A 74 11.92 -5.81 12.63
C ALA A 74 10.65 -5.19 13.25
N PRO A 75 10.58 -3.85 13.34
CA PRO A 75 9.44 -3.19 13.95
C PRO A 75 8.18 -3.38 13.11
N CYS A 76 7.02 -3.33 13.77
CA CYS A 76 5.74 -3.28 13.07
C CYS A 76 4.89 -2.12 13.59
N PHE A 77 4.09 -1.57 12.70
CA PHE A 77 3.17 -0.48 12.96
C PHE A 77 1.86 -0.75 12.23
N THR A 78 0.77 -0.33 12.83
CA THR A 78 -0.54 -0.33 12.21
C THR A 78 -1.22 1.00 12.47
N ASP A 79 -2.01 1.46 11.50
CA ASP A 79 -2.84 2.64 11.69
C ASP A 79 -4.04 2.57 10.74
N LYS A 80 -5.06 3.40 11.00
CA LYS A 80 -6.33 3.39 10.29
C LYS A 80 -6.60 4.74 9.65
N PRO A 81 -6.42 4.89 8.33
CA PRO A 81 -6.88 6.08 7.64
C PRO A 81 -8.42 6.20 7.66
N GLY A 82 -9.12 5.08 7.93
CA GLY A 82 -10.55 4.94 7.70
C GLY A 82 -10.90 4.95 6.20
N TRP A 83 -12.08 4.43 5.86
CA TRP A 83 -12.54 4.41 4.46
C TRP A 83 -12.66 5.80 3.87
N ASP A 84 -13.22 6.76 4.64
CA ASP A 84 -13.38 8.14 4.18
C ASP A 84 -12.02 8.84 4.00
N GLY A 85 -11.08 8.63 4.93
CA GLY A 85 -9.74 9.22 4.83
C GLY A 85 -8.95 8.65 3.66
N TYR A 86 -8.98 7.34 3.48
CA TYR A 86 -8.34 6.69 2.34
C TYR A 86 -8.97 7.13 1.02
N GLY A 87 -10.31 6.96 0.87
CA GLY A 87 -11.02 7.38 -0.33
C GLY A 87 -10.87 8.87 -0.63
N GLY A 88 -10.92 9.72 0.41
CA GLY A 88 -10.69 11.15 0.28
C GLY A 88 -9.30 11.50 -0.26
N THR A 89 -8.25 10.77 0.19
CA THR A 89 -6.89 10.98 -0.32
C THR A 89 -6.77 10.57 -1.80
N LEU A 90 -7.39 9.44 -2.18
CA LEU A 90 -7.40 8.97 -3.57
C LEU A 90 -8.19 9.93 -4.48
N LEU A 91 -9.36 10.38 -4.05
CA LEU A 91 -10.17 11.35 -4.78
C LEU A 91 -9.43 12.68 -4.96
N LEU A 92 -8.78 13.19 -3.90
CA LEU A 92 -8.02 14.43 -3.99
C LEU A 92 -6.90 14.32 -5.02
N ALA A 93 -6.16 13.21 -5.04
CA ALA A 93 -5.11 12.94 -6.03
C ALA A 93 -5.68 12.85 -7.45
N ALA A 94 -6.80 12.17 -7.63
CA ALA A 94 -7.46 12.02 -8.92
C ALA A 94 -7.96 13.35 -9.48
N HIS A 95 -8.61 14.18 -8.67
CA HIS A 95 -9.08 15.51 -9.09
C HIS A 95 -7.94 16.52 -9.26
N ASP A 96 -6.78 16.33 -8.62
CA ASP A 96 -5.57 17.13 -8.93
C ASP A 96 -5.04 16.87 -10.36
N GLU A 97 -5.30 15.69 -10.90
CA GLU A 97 -4.95 15.33 -12.28
C GLU A 97 -6.05 15.69 -13.30
N HIS A 98 -7.30 15.70 -12.85
CA HIS A 98 -8.48 15.96 -13.67
C HIS A 98 -9.25 17.20 -13.18
N PRO A 99 -8.63 18.39 -13.22
CA PRO A 99 -9.22 19.63 -12.69
C PRO A 99 -10.48 20.07 -13.48
N GLU A 100 -10.72 19.52 -14.65
CA GLU A 100 -11.93 19.72 -15.46
C GLU A 100 -13.16 19.02 -14.86
N LEU A 101 -12.96 18.03 -13.99
CA LEU A 101 -14.04 17.32 -13.30
C LEU A 101 -14.27 17.97 -11.91
N PRO A 102 -15.51 18.34 -11.56
CA PRO A 102 -15.77 18.96 -10.26
C PRO A 102 -15.59 17.93 -9.13
N PRO A 103 -14.79 18.23 -8.09
CA PRO A 103 -14.61 17.33 -6.98
C PRO A 103 -15.91 17.23 -6.15
N PRO A 104 -16.21 16.06 -5.54
CA PRO A 104 -17.34 15.90 -4.65
C PRO A 104 -17.14 16.72 -3.37
N ALA A 105 -18.23 17.24 -2.79
CA ALA A 105 -18.16 18.00 -1.54
C ALA A 105 -17.78 17.13 -0.33
N VAL A 106 -18.22 15.88 -0.35
CA VAL A 106 -17.99 14.86 0.70
C VAL A 106 -17.56 13.54 0.07
N VAL A 107 -16.86 12.72 0.82
CA VAL A 107 -16.52 11.35 0.40
C VAL A 107 -17.73 10.46 0.60
N SER A 108 -18.24 9.84 -0.47
CA SER A 108 -19.32 8.87 -0.42
C SER A 108 -18.78 7.44 -0.38
N ALA A 109 -19.62 6.47 -0.02
CA ALA A 109 -19.26 5.05 -0.08
C ALA A 109 -18.95 4.59 -1.51
N ASP A 110 -19.51 5.25 -2.52
CA ASP A 110 -19.34 4.96 -3.94
C ASP A 110 -18.16 5.72 -4.56
N TRP A 111 -17.23 6.25 -3.75
CA TRP A 111 -16.05 6.97 -4.25
C TRP A 111 -15.23 6.19 -5.29
N PRO A 112 -15.19 4.84 -5.31
CA PRO A 112 -14.48 4.14 -6.36
C PRO A 112 -15.09 4.32 -7.76
N ASP A 113 -16.35 4.73 -7.84
CA ASP A 113 -17.06 5.00 -9.11
C ASP A 113 -16.89 6.46 -9.58
N ASP A 114 -16.15 7.29 -8.86
CA ASP A 114 -15.88 8.68 -9.25
C ASP A 114 -15.16 8.74 -10.60
N PRO A 115 -15.62 9.57 -11.56
CA PRO A 115 -15.04 9.63 -12.90
C PRO A 115 -13.56 10.04 -12.93
N ALA A 116 -13.12 10.94 -12.03
CA ALA A 116 -11.72 11.34 -11.97
C ALA A 116 -10.85 10.19 -11.45
N TYR A 117 -11.33 9.47 -10.42
CA TYR A 117 -10.63 8.30 -9.89
C TYR A 117 -10.54 7.19 -10.93
N GLN A 118 -11.62 6.87 -11.62
CA GLN A 118 -11.64 5.88 -12.70
C GLN A 118 -10.66 6.23 -13.82
N ALA A 119 -10.60 7.50 -14.22
CA ALA A 119 -9.68 7.97 -15.26
C ALA A 119 -8.22 7.91 -14.78
N ALA A 120 -7.92 8.37 -13.58
CA ALA A 120 -6.56 8.43 -13.04
C ALA A 120 -5.97 7.04 -12.68
N SER A 121 -6.83 6.10 -12.26
CA SER A 121 -6.44 4.73 -11.89
C SER A 121 -6.45 3.74 -13.07
N ALA A 122 -6.97 4.15 -14.23
CA ALA A 122 -7.08 3.28 -15.40
C ALA A 122 -5.72 2.72 -15.84
N PRO A 123 -5.66 1.47 -16.34
CA PRO A 123 -4.44 0.90 -16.87
C PRO A 123 -3.82 1.81 -17.95
N GLY A 124 -2.57 2.21 -17.76
CA GLY A 124 -1.87 3.08 -18.71
C GLY A 124 -2.19 4.58 -18.60
N ALA A 125 -2.96 5.02 -17.64
CA ALA A 125 -3.33 6.43 -17.42
C ALA A 125 -2.11 7.37 -17.28
N GLY A 126 -0.94 6.86 -16.88
CA GLY A 126 0.25 7.69 -16.74
C GLY A 126 0.21 8.64 -15.55
N SER A 127 -0.64 8.34 -14.55
CA SER A 127 -0.84 9.17 -13.37
C SER A 127 0.46 9.48 -12.62
N ARG A 128 0.62 10.73 -12.17
CA ARG A 128 1.70 11.16 -11.26
C ARG A 128 1.53 10.61 -9.85
N TYR A 129 0.31 10.19 -9.50
CA TYR A 129 -0.04 9.59 -8.20
C TYR A 129 -0.22 8.07 -8.29
N ARG A 130 0.37 7.43 -9.30
CA ARG A 130 0.22 5.99 -9.54
C ARG A 130 0.50 5.15 -8.30
N GLN A 131 1.52 5.49 -7.51
CA GLN A 131 1.88 4.75 -6.31
C GLN A 131 0.85 4.89 -5.18
N LEU A 132 -0.01 5.89 -5.24
CA LEU A 132 -1.11 6.09 -4.31
C LEU A 132 -2.40 5.43 -4.80
N LEU A 133 -2.68 5.50 -6.10
CA LEU A 133 -4.00 5.18 -6.66
C LEU A 133 -4.28 3.68 -6.82
N THR A 134 -3.26 2.85 -7.05
CA THR A 134 -3.49 1.46 -7.46
C THR A 134 -2.85 0.40 -6.57
N PRO A 135 -1.67 0.56 -5.95
CA PRO A 135 -1.07 -0.49 -5.14
C PRO A 135 -1.81 -0.77 -3.83
N GLU A 136 -1.71 -2.01 -3.40
CA GLU A 136 -2.17 -2.53 -2.12
C GLU A 136 -1.00 -2.98 -1.24
N LEU A 137 0.16 -3.19 -1.85
CA LEU A 137 1.40 -3.60 -1.19
C LEU A 137 2.56 -2.75 -1.71
N TRP A 138 3.22 -2.01 -0.83
CA TRP A 138 4.37 -1.17 -1.17
C TRP A 138 5.64 -1.75 -0.54
N LEU A 139 6.68 -1.87 -1.37
CA LEU A 139 8.00 -2.30 -0.94
C LEU A 139 8.87 -1.08 -0.64
N PRO A 140 9.74 -1.13 0.39
CA PRO A 140 10.62 -0.01 0.77
C PRO A 140 11.84 0.12 -0.15
N CYS A 141 11.62 -0.10 -1.45
CA CYS A 141 12.62 -0.06 -2.51
C CYS A 141 12.19 0.97 -3.55
N ARG A 142 13.14 1.68 -4.15
CA ARG A 142 12.82 2.72 -5.12
C ARG A 142 12.56 2.14 -6.50
N PHE A 143 11.35 2.35 -7.03
CA PHE A 143 10.97 2.16 -8.42
C PHE A 143 9.74 3.01 -8.75
N GLU A 144 9.60 3.41 -10.03
CA GLU A 144 8.61 4.42 -10.44
C GLU A 144 7.34 3.81 -11.07
N PHE A 145 7.33 2.52 -11.30
CA PHE A 145 6.19 1.80 -11.89
C PHE A 145 5.39 1.08 -10.82
N THR A 146 4.17 0.70 -11.13
CA THR A 146 3.42 -0.31 -10.39
C THR A 146 3.36 -1.60 -11.18
N VAL A 147 3.13 -2.72 -10.53
CA VAL A 147 3.10 -4.02 -11.19
C VAL A 147 2.12 -4.97 -10.52
N ARG A 148 1.26 -5.57 -11.34
CA ARG A 148 0.35 -6.60 -10.89
C ARG A 148 1.07 -7.95 -10.88
N THR A 149 0.95 -8.66 -9.77
CA THR A 149 1.56 -9.97 -9.54
C THR A 149 0.72 -10.78 -8.57
N GLN A 150 1.21 -11.95 -8.19
CA GLN A 150 0.62 -12.73 -7.10
C GLN A 150 1.47 -12.58 -5.84
N ASP A 151 0.81 -12.52 -4.69
CA ASP A 151 1.46 -12.54 -3.39
C ASP A 151 1.88 -13.98 -2.99
N LEU A 152 2.31 -14.15 -1.75
CA LEU A 152 2.76 -15.45 -1.24
C LEU A 152 1.69 -16.53 -1.27
N THR A 153 0.43 -16.15 -1.18
CA THR A 153 -0.73 -17.04 -1.13
C THR A 153 -1.36 -17.31 -2.50
N GLY A 154 -0.84 -16.64 -3.55
CA GLY A 154 -1.38 -16.71 -4.91
C GLY A 154 -2.49 -15.70 -5.20
N GLU A 155 -2.81 -14.81 -4.27
CA GLU A 155 -3.76 -13.74 -4.50
C GLU A 155 -3.14 -12.63 -5.37
N GLU A 156 -3.94 -12.08 -6.30
CA GLU A 156 -3.49 -10.95 -7.10
C GLU A 156 -3.29 -9.73 -6.21
N VAL A 157 -2.17 -9.04 -6.40
CA VAL A 157 -1.82 -7.81 -5.69
C VAL A 157 -1.13 -6.85 -6.63
N GLU A 158 -1.42 -5.56 -6.48
CA GLU A 158 -0.65 -4.53 -7.17
C GLU A 158 0.45 -3.99 -6.25
N LEU A 159 1.70 -4.15 -6.71
CA LEU A 159 2.89 -3.71 -5.99
C LEU A 159 3.25 -2.28 -6.35
N GLY A 160 3.63 -1.52 -5.33
CA GLY A 160 4.20 -0.19 -5.44
C GLY A 160 5.49 -0.03 -4.62
N SER A 161 6.04 1.17 -4.68
CA SER A 161 7.21 1.62 -3.94
C SER A 161 6.79 2.54 -2.80
N SER A 162 7.12 2.23 -1.54
CA SER A 162 6.88 3.14 -0.41
C SER A 162 7.68 4.44 -0.55
N VAL A 163 8.85 4.39 -1.20
CA VAL A 163 9.69 5.57 -1.45
C VAL A 163 8.99 6.53 -2.41
N ALA A 164 8.51 6.00 -3.54
CA ALA A 164 7.80 6.81 -4.51
C ALA A 164 6.40 7.22 -4.02
N LEU A 165 5.73 6.37 -3.23
CA LEU A 165 4.48 6.74 -2.55
C LEU A 165 4.68 7.94 -1.64
N LEU A 166 5.72 7.94 -0.79
CA LEU A 166 6.00 9.06 0.12
C LEU A 166 6.22 10.36 -0.65
N GLU A 167 6.98 10.33 -1.75
CA GLU A 167 7.19 11.49 -2.61
C GLU A 167 5.88 12.01 -3.23
N GLN A 168 4.97 11.10 -3.63
CA GLN A 168 3.66 11.48 -4.17
C GLN A 168 2.74 12.07 -3.10
N LEU A 169 2.76 11.52 -1.87
CA LEU A 169 2.01 12.07 -0.74
C LEU A 169 2.53 13.45 -0.34
N ASP A 170 3.86 13.67 -0.34
CA ASP A 170 4.47 14.97 -0.09
C ASP A 170 4.09 15.99 -1.16
N LEU A 171 4.10 15.58 -2.43
CA LEU A 171 3.65 16.44 -3.54
C LEU A 171 2.19 16.85 -3.39
N LEU A 172 1.30 15.89 -3.08
CA LEU A 172 -0.13 16.12 -2.89
C LEU A 172 -0.37 17.08 -1.71
N ALA A 173 0.32 16.84 -0.58
CA ALA A 173 0.25 17.71 0.59
C ALA A 173 0.64 19.16 0.27
N ALA A 174 1.76 19.33 -0.42
CA ALA A 174 2.27 20.66 -0.79
C ALA A 174 1.32 21.41 -1.74
N ARG A 175 0.76 20.71 -2.75
CA ARG A 175 -0.16 21.32 -3.72
C ARG A 175 -1.47 21.78 -3.09
N HIS A 176 -1.99 21.04 -2.13
CA HIS A 176 -3.26 21.33 -1.46
C HIS A 176 -3.10 22.01 -0.10
N ARG A 177 -1.85 22.37 0.31
CA ARG A 177 -1.53 23.02 1.59
C ARG A 177 -2.04 22.25 2.80
N LEU A 178 -1.99 20.91 2.73
CA LEU A 178 -2.37 20.01 3.80
C LEU A 178 -1.13 19.75 4.67
N ASP A 179 -0.87 20.59 5.66
CA ASP A 179 0.35 20.58 6.49
C ASP A 179 0.42 19.40 7.49
N GLY A 180 -0.36 18.35 7.26
CA GLY A 180 -0.32 17.14 8.10
C GLY A 180 -0.98 17.27 9.47
N HIS A 181 -1.63 18.38 9.75
CA HIS A 181 -2.48 18.51 10.91
C HIS A 181 -3.87 17.98 10.55
N PRO A 182 -4.43 17.05 11.33
CA PRO A 182 -5.81 16.64 11.12
C PRO A 182 -6.70 17.87 11.21
N PRO A 183 -7.58 18.12 10.21
CA PRO A 183 -8.55 19.20 10.29
C PRO A 183 -9.45 18.98 11.51
N GLU A 184 -9.91 20.07 12.12
CA GLU A 184 -10.85 19.98 13.24
C GLU A 184 -12.11 19.19 12.81
N PRO A 185 -12.63 18.31 13.68
CA PRO A 185 -13.81 17.52 13.37
C PRO A 185 -15.00 18.47 13.07
N SER A 186 -15.51 18.41 11.84
CA SER A 186 -16.70 19.16 11.45
C SER A 186 -17.94 18.34 11.81
N LEU A 187 -19.00 19.02 12.28
CA LEU A 187 -20.27 18.39 12.66
C LEU A 187 -21.09 17.88 11.48
N ASP A 188 -20.75 18.26 10.25
CA ASP A 188 -21.56 18.04 9.04
C ASP A 188 -21.03 16.91 8.12
N GLY A 189 -20.31 15.95 8.68
CA GLY A 189 -19.64 14.91 7.89
C GLY A 189 -18.27 15.37 7.36
N HIS A 190 -17.45 14.42 6.91
CA HIS A 190 -16.11 14.74 6.45
C HIS A 190 -16.18 15.35 5.03
N SER A 191 -15.94 16.65 4.90
CA SER A 191 -15.66 17.25 3.59
C SER A 191 -14.50 16.51 2.93
N LEU A 192 -14.45 16.49 1.59
CA LEU A 192 -13.35 15.85 0.85
C LEU A 192 -11.98 16.31 1.39
N SER A 193 -11.79 17.62 1.61
CA SER A 193 -10.54 18.16 2.12
C SER A 193 -10.20 17.65 3.53
N ALA A 194 -11.19 17.57 4.43
CA ALA A 194 -10.97 17.07 5.78
C ALA A 194 -10.65 15.57 5.80
N ALA A 195 -11.40 14.78 5.04
CA ALA A 195 -11.17 13.35 4.88
C ALA A 195 -9.78 13.08 4.27
N ALA A 196 -9.45 13.76 3.17
CA ALA A 196 -8.16 13.65 2.51
C ALA A 196 -7.00 14.05 3.43
N GLY A 197 -7.13 15.14 4.21
CA GLY A 197 -6.12 15.55 5.17
C GLY A 197 -5.82 14.49 6.24
N ASN A 198 -6.86 13.85 6.76
CA ASN A 198 -6.71 12.76 7.72
C ASN A 198 -6.04 11.52 7.10
N GLY A 199 -6.54 11.07 5.95
CA GLY A 199 -5.98 9.92 5.25
C GLY A 199 -4.53 10.13 4.84
N LEU A 200 -4.21 11.28 4.28
CA LEU A 200 -2.87 11.67 3.86
C LEU A 200 -1.89 11.68 5.04
N ALA A 201 -2.29 12.24 6.20
CA ALA A 201 -1.44 12.26 7.40
C ALA A 201 -1.10 10.84 7.90
N VAL A 202 -2.07 9.92 7.85
CA VAL A 202 -1.86 8.51 8.24
C VAL A 202 -0.97 7.80 7.23
N LEU A 203 -1.30 7.86 5.92
CA LEU A 203 -0.55 7.19 4.86
C LEU A 203 0.91 7.68 4.80
N ARG A 204 1.12 9.00 4.90
CA ARG A 204 2.45 9.61 4.91
C ARG A 204 3.29 9.09 6.07
N ARG A 205 2.77 9.12 7.30
CA ARG A 205 3.46 8.61 8.50
C ARG A 205 3.83 7.13 8.35
N LEU A 206 2.95 6.32 7.77
CA LEU A 206 3.21 4.89 7.57
C LEU A 206 4.22 4.65 6.44
N ALA A 207 4.15 5.40 5.35
CA ALA A 207 5.14 5.35 4.28
C ALA A 207 6.54 5.77 4.79
N GLU A 208 6.63 6.83 5.61
CA GLU A 208 7.88 7.23 6.29
C GLU A 208 8.46 6.10 7.15
N ARG A 209 7.61 5.39 7.90
CA ARG A 209 8.04 4.23 8.70
C ARG A 209 8.51 3.08 7.81
N SER A 210 7.77 2.77 6.75
CA SER A 210 8.17 1.74 5.77
C SER A 210 9.57 2.02 5.22
N VAL A 211 9.82 3.25 4.77
CA VAL A 211 11.13 3.66 4.22
C VAL A 211 12.22 3.64 5.29
N THR A 212 11.95 4.22 6.48
CA THR A 212 12.94 4.37 7.56
C THR A 212 13.39 3.02 8.09
N TYR A 213 12.47 2.10 8.29
CA TYR A 213 12.76 0.78 8.88
C TYR A 213 12.96 -0.30 7.81
N ARG A 214 12.86 0.06 6.53
CA ARG A 214 13.01 -0.85 5.40
C ARG A 214 12.10 -2.07 5.49
N VAL A 215 10.84 -1.86 5.82
CA VAL A 215 9.81 -2.91 5.91
C VAL A 215 8.65 -2.61 4.97
N PRO A 216 8.01 -3.63 4.38
CA PRO A 216 6.83 -3.45 3.52
C PRO A 216 5.67 -2.75 4.22
N MET A 217 4.81 -2.12 3.42
CA MET A 217 3.54 -1.53 3.83
C MET A 217 2.41 -2.18 3.04
N LYS A 218 1.34 -2.62 3.70
CA LYS A 218 0.23 -3.36 3.07
C LYS A 218 -1.11 -2.84 3.56
N LEU A 219 -2.07 -2.70 2.63
CA LEU A 219 -3.49 -2.52 2.98
C LEU A 219 -4.04 -3.85 3.53
N ASP A 220 -4.87 -3.75 4.56
CA ASP A 220 -5.52 -4.87 5.22
C ASP A 220 -7.02 -4.54 5.44
N PHE A 221 -7.95 -5.26 4.77
CA PHE A 221 -9.39 -5.01 4.77
C PHE A 221 -10.24 -6.28 4.73
#